data_7cedac4cd5b247202b3a59233ac399e4
#
_entry.id   7cedac4cd5b247202b3a59233ac399e4
#
_cell.length_a   1.000
_cell.length_b   1.000
_cell.length_c   1.000
_cell.angle_alpha   90.00
_cell.angle_beta   90.00
_cell.angle_gamma   90.00
#
_symmetry.space_group_name_H-M   'P 1'
#
loop_
_entity.id
_entity.type
_entity.pdbx_description
1 polymer ?
#
loop_
_entity_poly.entity_id
_entity_poly.type
_entity_poly.pdbx_seq_one_letter_code
_entity_poly.pdbx_strand_id
1 'polypeptide(L)'
;MGTREGVEKLSNGYDNSPATQKQHSLICDLLRAYPPAWEYPEFQKYITEPSKGAATECINAFIERNADQIQDVKKLVSYMAERPGVEKIGKHGLFSQTDDKIDLDKVCNEVANHDGVIWTHVVSLTREDAERLGYNKAAAWRELVRRNAMQIAEAHKIPISEMKWYAAFHNTTHHPHIHLVVYSENIKHGYLTKKGIDSLHSIFANDVV
;
A
#
# COMPACT_ATOMS: atom_id res chain seq x y z
N MET A 1 52.37 -1.99 10.38
CA MET A 1 51.53 -1.32 9.39
C MET A 1 50.41 -2.30 9.01
N GLY A 2 49.29 -2.19 9.65
CA GLY A 2 48.13 -3.04 9.38
C GLY A 2 46.99 -2.16 8.84
N THR A 3 46.63 -2.43 7.59
CA THR A 3 45.53 -1.78 6.90
C THR A 3 44.22 -2.25 7.54
N ARG A 4 43.43 -1.33 8.07
CA ARG A 4 42.06 -1.53 8.49
C ARG A 4 41.21 -1.67 7.23
N GLU A 5 40.78 -2.86 6.92
CA GLU A 5 39.69 -3.09 5.98
C GLU A 5 38.40 -2.55 6.60
N GLY A 6 37.78 -1.62 5.87
CA GLY A 6 36.50 -1.05 6.24
C GLY A 6 35.41 -2.09 6.12
N VAL A 7 34.75 -2.39 7.23
CA VAL A 7 33.48 -3.10 7.23
C VAL A 7 32.44 -2.15 6.61
N GLU A 8 32.11 -2.33 5.35
CA GLU A 8 30.92 -1.73 4.76
C GLU A 8 29.70 -2.24 5.55
N LYS A 9 29.17 -1.36 6.39
CA LYS A 9 27.83 -1.57 6.95
C LYS A 9 26.85 -1.61 5.77
N LEU A 10 26.32 -2.78 5.48
CA LEU A 10 25.11 -2.95 4.69
C LEU A 10 24.05 -2.06 5.33
N SER A 11 23.81 -0.89 4.74
CA SER A 11 22.71 -0.02 5.13
C SER A 11 21.42 -0.75 4.80
N ASN A 12 20.67 -1.11 5.82
CA ASN A 12 19.31 -1.68 5.73
C ASN A 12 18.40 -0.67 5.01
N GLY A 13 18.40 -0.55 3.73
CA GLY A 13 17.45 0.18 2.87
C GLY A 13 16.74 1.45 3.40
N TYR A 14 17.11 1.92 4.59
CA TYR A 14 16.52 3.07 5.27
C TYR A 14 17.19 4.35 4.77
N ASP A 15 16.42 5.21 4.12
CA ASP A 15 16.93 6.47 3.57
C ASP A 15 17.06 7.53 4.69
N ASN A 16 18.27 7.70 5.19
CA ASN A 16 18.61 8.70 6.21
C ASN A 16 18.78 10.13 5.67
N SER A 17 18.60 10.37 4.37
CA SER A 17 18.63 11.72 3.83
C SER A 17 17.47 12.56 4.38
N PRO A 18 17.60 13.91 4.45
CA PRO A 18 16.55 14.78 4.97
C PRO A 18 15.21 14.57 4.26
N ALA A 19 14.12 14.60 5.02
CA ALA A 19 12.77 14.54 4.48
C ALA A 19 12.55 15.64 3.44
N THR A 20 11.83 15.33 2.36
CA THR A 20 11.49 16.31 1.34
C THR A 20 10.43 17.27 1.86
N GLN A 21 10.38 18.48 1.29
CA GLN A 21 9.34 19.45 1.62
C GLN A 21 7.93 18.92 1.33
N LYS A 22 7.78 18.10 0.28
CA LYS A 22 6.51 17.43 -0.06
C LYS A 22 6.08 16.44 1.03
N GLN A 23 7.00 15.63 1.56
CA GLN A 23 6.71 14.72 2.67
C GLN A 23 6.33 15.49 3.94
N HIS A 24 7.08 16.54 4.26
CA HIS A 24 6.79 17.39 5.43
C HIS A 24 5.41 18.04 5.34
N SER A 25 5.07 18.63 4.19
CA SER A 25 3.75 19.23 3.95
C SER A 25 2.63 18.19 4.13
N LEU A 26 2.79 17.00 3.55
CA LEU A 26 1.80 15.92 3.66
C LEU A 26 1.61 15.48 5.11
N ILE A 27 2.68 15.31 5.89
CA ILE A 27 2.58 14.96 7.31
C ILE A 27 1.84 16.04 8.10
N CYS A 28 2.10 17.32 7.83
CA CYS A 28 1.38 18.42 8.45
C CYS A 28 -0.12 18.40 8.11
N ASP A 29 -0.48 18.11 6.87
CA ASP A 29 -1.87 18.01 6.43
C ASP A 29 -2.58 16.82 7.07
N LEU A 30 -1.90 15.67 7.16
CA LEU A 30 -2.43 14.48 7.85
C LEU A 30 -2.69 14.74 9.34
N LEU A 31 -1.78 15.44 10.02
CA LEU A 31 -1.98 15.81 11.43
C LEU A 31 -3.11 16.80 11.65
N ARG A 32 -3.30 17.75 10.72
CA ARG A 32 -4.46 18.67 10.79
C ARG A 32 -5.78 17.93 10.60
N ALA A 33 -5.79 16.95 9.70
CA ALA A 33 -6.97 16.13 9.45
C ALA A 33 -7.29 15.18 10.60
N TYR A 34 -6.24 14.65 11.26
CA TYR A 34 -6.38 13.69 12.35
C TYR A 34 -5.36 13.93 13.47
N PRO A 35 -5.66 14.86 14.41
CA PRO A 35 -4.76 15.22 15.51
C PRO A 35 -4.27 14.05 16.37
N PRO A 36 -5.06 12.96 16.64
CA PRO A 36 -4.57 11.83 17.42
C PRO A 36 -3.34 11.12 16.84
N ALA A 37 -3.05 11.30 15.54
CA ALA A 37 -1.84 10.74 14.92
C ALA A 37 -0.53 11.28 15.53
N TRP A 38 -0.60 12.38 16.28
CA TRP A 38 0.53 12.87 17.08
C TRP A 38 1.10 11.82 18.03
N GLU A 39 0.28 10.93 18.55
CA GLU A 39 0.67 9.89 19.51
C GLU A 39 1.33 8.67 18.83
N TYR A 40 1.36 8.61 17.50
CA TYR A 40 1.96 7.49 16.79
C TYR A 40 3.49 7.47 16.99
N PRO A 41 4.07 6.31 17.33
CA PRO A 41 5.51 6.17 17.50
C PRO A 41 6.31 6.63 16.28
N GLU A 42 5.79 6.36 15.07
CA GLU A 42 6.41 6.73 13.80
C GLU A 42 6.43 8.26 13.61
N PHE A 43 5.41 8.96 14.11
CA PHE A 43 5.38 10.41 14.08
C PHE A 43 6.40 11.00 15.09
N GLN A 44 6.48 10.46 16.29
CA GLN A 44 7.47 10.87 17.30
C GLN A 44 8.90 10.63 16.79
N LYS A 45 9.14 9.51 16.09
CA LYS A 45 10.42 9.23 15.43
C LYS A 45 10.72 10.26 14.35
N TYR A 46 9.75 10.61 13.51
CA TYR A 46 9.93 11.62 12.45
C TYR A 46 10.29 13.00 13.02
N ILE A 47 9.68 13.42 14.13
CA ILE A 47 10.03 14.70 14.78
C ILE A 47 11.46 14.69 15.30
N THR A 48 11.90 13.57 15.88
CA THR A 48 13.23 13.44 16.45
C THR A 48 14.31 13.34 15.37
N GLU A 49 14.01 12.62 14.29
CA GLU A 49 14.92 12.35 13.18
C GLU A 49 14.20 12.56 11.84
N PRO A 50 14.09 13.80 11.32
CA PRO A 50 13.31 14.12 10.14
C PRO A 50 14.00 13.68 8.83
N SER A 51 14.18 12.37 8.67
CA SER A 51 14.73 11.72 7.48
C SER A 51 13.61 11.32 6.51
N LYS A 52 13.96 11.06 5.24
CA LYS A 52 13.01 10.50 4.26
C LYS A 52 12.43 9.16 4.71
N GLY A 53 13.25 8.31 5.33
CA GLY A 53 12.81 7.03 5.88
C GLY A 53 11.78 7.23 6.98
N ALA A 54 12.08 8.07 7.99
CA ALA A 54 11.15 8.35 9.07
C ALA A 54 9.85 9.02 8.59
N ALA A 55 9.94 9.95 7.64
CA ALA A 55 8.77 10.56 7.02
C ALA A 55 7.90 9.53 6.29
N THR A 56 8.53 8.61 5.56
CA THR A 56 7.82 7.53 4.86
C THR A 56 7.13 6.58 5.83
N GLU A 57 7.81 6.16 6.92
CA GLU A 57 7.21 5.33 7.96
C GLU A 57 6.02 6.02 8.62
N CYS A 58 6.15 7.32 8.96
CA CYS A 58 5.08 8.12 9.54
C CYS A 58 3.84 8.19 8.65
N ILE A 59 4.01 8.50 7.36
CA ILE A 59 2.92 8.57 6.40
C ILE A 59 2.26 7.20 6.22
N ASN A 60 3.06 6.13 6.16
CA ASN A 60 2.56 4.77 6.03
C ASN A 60 1.71 4.35 7.22
N ALA A 61 2.24 4.55 8.43
CA ALA A 61 1.53 4.23 9.66
C ALA A 61 0.19 4.99 9.77
N PHE A 62 0.18 6.27 9.33
CA PHE A 62 -1.05 7.04 9.28
C PHE A 62 -2.09 6.40 8.35
N ILE A 63 -1.68 6.04 7.12
CA ILE A 63 -2.58 5.45 6.13
C ILE A 63 -3.08 4.08 6.59
N GLU A 64 -2.19 3.23 7.11
CA GLU A 64 -2.55 1.89 7.60
C GLU A 64 -3.58 1.93 8.74
N ARG A 65 -3.44 2.89 9.66
CA ARG A 65 -4.35 3.01 10.82
C ARG A 65 -5.65 3.76 10.52
N ASN A 66 -5.67 4.55 9.44
CA ASN A 66 -6.81 5.42 9.11
C ASN A 66 -7.33 5.21 7.69
N ALA A 67 -7.07 4.06 7.08
CA ALA A 67 -7.49 3.75 5.71
C ALA A 67 -9.00 3.96 5.50
N ASP A 68 -9.80 3.61 6.51
CA ASP A 68 -11.27 3.73 6.49
C ASP A 68 -11.75 5.21 6.57
N GLN A 69 -10.88 6.13 6.95
CA GLN A 69 -11.22 7.55 7.16
C GLN A 69 -10.68 8.47 6.05
N ILE A 70 -9.87 7.93 5.14
CA ILE A 70 -9.31 8.70 4.01
C ILE A 70 -10.41 8.87 2.97
N GLN A 71 -11.15 9.98 3.05
CA GLN A 71 -12.26 10.29 2.14
C GLN A 71 -11.82 10.64 0.71
N ASP A 72 -10.55 10.99 0.50
CA ASP A 72 -10.03 11.36 -0.82
C ASP A 72 -9.30 10.18 -1.47
N VAL A 73 -10.07 9.28 -2.06
CA VAL A 73 -9.57 8.06 -2.71
C VAL A 73 -8.63 8.37 -3.89
N LYS A 74 -8.79 9.54 -4.54
CA LYS A 74 -7.87 9.99 -5.59
C LYS A 74 -6.46 10.20 -5.04
N LYS A 75 -6.33 10.88 -3.92
CA LYS A 75 -5.05 11.09 -3.25
C LYS A 75 -4.45 9.78 -2.78
N LEU A 76 -5.29 8.85 -2.30
CA LEU A 76 -4.84 7.53 -1.89
C LEU A 76 -4.22 6.75 -3.05
N VAL A 77 -4.90 6.67 -4.20
CA VAL A 77 -4.40 5.92 -5.37
C VAL A 77 -3.10 6.52 -5.91
N SER A 78 -3.03 7.84 -6.08
CA SER A 78 -1.80 8.52 -6.50
C SER A 78 -0.66 8.27 -5.51
N TYR A 79 -0.95 8.37 -4.23
CA TYR A 79 0.02 8.13 -3.18
C TYR A 79 0.52 6.68 -3.17
N MET A 80 -0.37 5.69 -3.26
CA MET A 80 0.00 4.27 -3.35
C MET A 80 0.94 4.00 -4.53
N ALA A 81 0.68 4.63 -5.67
CA ALA A 81 1.39 4.39 -6.92
C ALA A 81 2.79 5.04 -6.98
N GLU A 82 3.03 6.12 -6.22
CA GLU A 82 4.20 6.98 -6.41
C GLU A 82 5.07 7.18 -5.16
N ARG A 83 4.59 6.77 -3.96
CA ARG A 83 5.30 7.05 -2.71
C ARG A 83 6.70 6.41 -2.66
N PRO A 84 7.63 6.95 -1.83
CA PRO A 84 8.90 6.31 -1.55
C PRO A 84 8.71 4.88 -1.02
N GLY A 85 9.50 3.92 -1.53
CA GLY A 85 9.39 2.50 -1.16
C GLY A 85 8.45 1.67 -2.05
N VAL A 86 7.66 2.31 -2.96
CA VAL A 86 6.91 1.56 -3.96
C VAL A 86 7.86 0.93 -4.99
N GLU A 87 7.69 -0.35 -5.29
CA GLU A 87 8.37 -0.98 -6.41
C GLU A 87 7.69 -0.55 -7.71
N LYS A 88 8.42 0.21 -8.54
CA LYS A 88 7.87 0.74 -9.79
C LYS A 88 7.80 -0.33 -10.88
N ILE A 89 6.62 -0.40 -11.52
CA ILE A 89 6.39 -1.18 -12.74
C ILE A 89 6.24 -0.18 -13.88
N GLY A 90 7.37 0.31 -14.43
CA GLY A 90 7.41 1.42 -15.38
C GLY A 90 7.52 2.80 -14.69
N LYS A 91 6.57 3.71 -14.92
CA LYS A 91 6.60 5.08 -14.35
C LYS A 91 6.15 5.13 -12.89
N HIS A 92 5.26 4.24 -12.48
CA HIS A 92 4.67 4.14 -11.14
C HIS A 92 4.58 2.68 -10.69
N GLY A 93 4.13 2.43 -9.46
CA GLY A 93 4.04 1.09 -8.86
C GLY A 93 2.69 0.39 -9.00
N LEU A 94 1.71 1.01 -9.65
CA LEU A 94 0.36 0.45 -9.76
C LEU A 94 0.31 -0.74 -10.71
N PHE A 95 -0.37 -1.81 -10.32
CA PHE A 95 -0.65 -3.00 -11.13
C PHE A 95 -2.10 -3.46 -10.96
N SER A 96 -2.60 -4.27 -11.87
CA SER A 96 -3.98 -4.75 -11.93
C SER A 96 -4.06 -6.15 -12.56
N GLN A 97 -5.26 -6.57 -12.95
CA GLN A 97 -5.54 -7.85 -13.58
C GLN A 97 -4.78 -8.06 -14.89
N THR A 98 -4.62 -7.04 -15.69
CA THR A 98 -3.92 -7.10 -16.99
C THR A 98 -2.50 -6.53 -16.87
N ASP A 99 -1.61 -6.90 -17.82
CA ASP A 99 -0.26 -6.35 -17.93
C ASP A 99 -0.21 -5.07 -18.77
N ASP A 100 -1.37 -4.54 -19.17
CA ASP A 100 -1.47 -3.32 -19.93
C ASP A 100 -0.88 -2.13 -19.17
N LYS A 101 -0.39 -1.17 -19.92
CA LYS A 101 0.13 0.07 -19.35
C LYS A 101 -0.99 0.81 -18.63
N ILE A 102 -0.93 0.83 -17.31
CA ILE A 102 -1.89 1.56 -16.51
C ILE A 102 -1.58 3.06 -16.61
N ASP A 103 -2.60 3.83 -16.97
CA ASP A 103 -2.57 5.29 -16.91
C ASP A 103 -3.02 5.73 -15.51
N LEU A 104 -2.05 6.21 -14.72
CA LEU A 104 -2.31 6.58 -13.33
C LEU A 104 -3.32 7.71 -13.20
N ASP A 105 -3.26 8.73 -14.07
CA ASP A 105 -4.17 9.86 -14.04
C ASP A 105 -5.61 9.41 -14.37
N LYS A 106 -5.74 8.50 -15.34
CA LYS A 106 -7.04 7.91 -15.69
C LYS A 106 -7.61 7.12 -14.51
N VAL A 107 -6.82 6.26 -13.87
CA VAL A 107 -7.25 5.49 -12.70
C VAL A 107 -7.62 6.40 -11.54
N CYS A 108 -6.81 7.41 -11.24
CA CYS A 108 -7.10 8.39 -10.19
C CYS A 108 -8.41 9.14 -10.45
N ASN A 109 -8.70 9.49 -11.70
CA ASN A 109 -9.93 10.16 -12.06
C ASN A 109 -11.14 9.20 -12.03
N GLU A 110 -10.98 7.97 -12.50
CA GLU A 110 -12.02 6.93 -12.45
C GLU A 110 -12.44 6.67 -11.01
N VAL A 111 -11.48 6.42 -10.12
CA VAL A 111 -11.73 6.15 -8.71
C VAL A 111 -12.31 7.38 -7.99
N ALA A 112 -11.84 8.60 -8.30
CA ALA A 112 -12.33 9.84 -7.68
C ALA A 112 -13.77 10.19 -8.05
N ASN A 113 -14.22 9.76 -9.22
CA ASN A 113 -15.58 10.04 -9.73
C ASN A 113 -16.50 8.82 -9.62
N HIS A 114 -16.09 7.78 -8.89
CA HIS A 114 -16.89 6.60 -8.69
C HIS A 114 -17.93 6.82 -7.59
N ASP A 115 -19.21 6.73 -7.94
CA ASP A 115 -20.33 6.97 -7.01
C ASP A 115 -20.67 5.75 -6.13
N GLY A 116 -20.04 4.60 -6.39
CA GLY A 116 -20.26 3.36 -5.64
C GLY A 116 -19.28 3.20 -4.47
N VAL A 117 -19.36 2.03 -3.83
CA VAL A 117 -18.46 1.70 -2.72
C VAL A 117 -17.08 1.30 -3.25
N ILE A 118 -16.04 1.90 -2.68
CA ILE A 118 -14.64 1.56 -2.93
C ILE A 118 -14.05 1.00 -1.65
N TRP A 119 -13.52 -0.21 -1.73
CA TRP A 119 -12.84 -0.87 -0.62
C TRP A 119 -11.33 -0.75 -0.76
N THR A 120 -10.67 -0.49 0.36
CA THR A 120 -9.21 -0.45 0.44
C THR A 120 -8.74 -1.48 1.44
N HIS A 121 -7.75 -2.27 1.05
CA HIS A 121 -7.16 -3.31 1.90
C HIS A 121 -5.65 -3.13 1.98
N VAL A 122 -5.09 -3.52 3.11
CA VAL A 122 -3.64 -3.69 3.28
C VAL A 122 -3.39 -5.17 3.55
N VAL A 123 -2.59 -5.80 2.70
CA VAL A 123 -2.12 -7.18 2.90
C VAL A 123 -0.63 -7.14 3.16
N SER A 124 -0.22 -7.56 4.35
CA SER A 124 1.14 -7.38 4.85
C SER A 124 1.72 -8.71 5.34
N LEU A 125 3.03 -8.86 5.17
CA LEU A 125 3.82 -9.94 5.75
C LEU A 125 4.93 -9.35 6.62
N THR A 126 5.44 -10.16 7.55
CA THR A 126 6.72 -9.83 8.19
C THR A 126 7.84 -9.85 7.14
N ARG A 127 8.93 -9.15 7.37
CA ARG A 127 10.08 -9.18 6.46
C ARG A 127 10.61 -10.61 6.28
N GLU A 128 10.72 -11.34 7.36
CA GLU A 128 11.19 -12.74 7.39
C GLU A 128 10.31 -13.65 6.52
N ASP A 129 8.98 -13.55 6.68
CA ASP A 129 8.06 -14.33 5.88
C ASP A 129 8.06 -13.94 4.41
N ALA A 130 8.12 -12.63 4.11
CA ALA A 130 8.17 -12.16 2.74
C ALA A 130 9.42 -12.68 2.00
N GLU A 131 10.57 -12.72 2.66
CA GLU A 131 11.80 -13.27 2.11
C GLU A 131 11.72 -14.80 1.95
N ARG A 132 11.26 -15.50 2.97
CA ARG A 132 11.12 -16.97 3.00
C ARG A 132 10.13 -17.47 1.93
N LEU A 133 9.04 -16.74 1.70
CA LEU A 133 7.95 -17.12 0.79
C LEU A 133 8.05 -16.47 -0.59
N GLY A 134 9.07 -15.65 -0.83
CA GLY A 134 9.32 -15.02 -2.13
C GLY A 134 8.47 -13.78 -2.44
N TYR A 135 7.84 -13.17 -1.42
CA TYR A 135 7.01 -11.96 -1.54
C TYR A 135 7.80 -10.65 -1.38
N ASN A 136 9.05 -10.64 -1.78
CA ASN A 136 9.92 -9.46 -1.73
C ASN A 136 9.90 -8.61 -3.02
N LYS A 137 9.02 -8.95 -3.97
CA LYS A 137 8.85 -8.25 -5.26
C LYS A 137 7.38 -8.09 -5.63
N ALA A 138 7.05 -7.00 -6.33
CA ALA A 138 5.69 -6.70 -6.79
C ALA A 138 5.07 -7.83 -7.62
N ALA A 139 5.87 -8.56 -8.41
CA ALA A 139 5.40 -9.65 -9.24
C ALA A 139 4.69 -10.75 -8.44
N ALA A 140 5.24 -11.15 -7.28
CA ALA A 140 4.63 -12.20 -6.44
C ALA A 140 3.26 -11.75 -5.89
N TRP A 141 3.17 -10.50 -5.42
CA TRP A 141 1.93 -9.92 -4.92
C TRP A 141 0.88 -9.77 -6.02
N ARG A 142 1.31 -9.38 -7.22
CA ARG A 142 0.42 -9.29 -8.38
C ARG A 142 -0.20 -10.64 -8.70
N GLU A 143 0.60 -11.69 -8.74
CA GLU A 143 0.11 -13.04 -9.00
C GLU A 143 -0.79 -13.56 -7.87
N LEU A 144 -0.50 -13.22 -6.61
CA LEU A 144 -1.36 -13.53 -5.47
C LEU A 144 -2.76 -12.95 -5.66
N VAL A 145 -2.87 -11.64 -5.98
CA VAL A 145 -4.17 -11.00 -6.19
C VAL A 145 -4.89 -11.58 -7.42
N ARG A 146 -4.17 -11.79 -8.52
CA ARG A 146 -4.74 -12.35 -9.76
C ARG A 146 -5.32 -13.74 -9.56
N ARG A 147 -4.58 -14.62 -8.90
CA ARG A 147 -4.98 -16.00 -8.59
C ARG A 147 -6.26 -16.04 -7.75
N ASN A 148 -6.42 -15.07 -6.85
CA ASN A 148 -7.53 -14.98 -5.92
C ASN A 148 -8.63 -14.01 -6.38
N ALA A 149 -8.56 -13.46 -7.59
CA ALA A 149 -9.47 -12.43 -8.05
C ALA A 149 -10.96 -12.85 -7.96
N MET A 150 -11.27 -14.11 -8.26
CA MET A 150 -12.64 -14.64 -8.16
C MET A 150 -13.13 -14.67 -6.71
N GLN A 151 -12.32 -15.16 -5.79
CA GLN A 151 -12.65 -15.22 -4.36
C GLN A 151 -12.75 -13.82 -3.74
N ILE A 152 -11.89 -12.89 -4.18
CA ILE A 152 -11.95 -11.48 -3.77
C ILE A 152 -13.27 -10.87 -4.25
N ALA A 153 -13.66 -11.10 -5.50
CA ALA A 153 -14.93 -10.63 -6.05
C ALA A 153 -16.13 -11.18 -5.29
N GLU A 154 -16.12 -12.48 -4.99
CA GLU A 154 -17.17 -13.15 -4.20
C GLU A 154 -17.28 -12.58 -2.79
N ALA A 155 -16.16 -12.36 -2.10
CA ALA A 155 -16.13 -11.78 -0.77
C ALA A 155 -16.76 -10.38 -0.74
N HIS A 156 -16.53 -9.57 -1.79
CA HIS A 156 -17.12 -8.24 -1.96
C HIS A 156 -18.52 -8.24 -2.57
N LYS A 157 -19.07 -9.41 -2.93
CA LYS A 157 -20.34 -9.52 -3.66
C LYS A 157 -20.36 -8.73 -4.96
N ILE A 158 -19.26 -8.78 -5.68
CA ILE A 158 -19.09 -8.18 -7.00
C ILE A 158 -19.05 -9.30 -8.03
N PRO A 159 -19.86 -9.27 -9.11
CA PRO A 159 -19.65 -10.14 -10.24
C PRO A 159 -18.23 -9.97 -10.80
N ILE A 160 -17.53 -11.06 -11.06
CA ILE A 160 -16.12 -10.98 -11.50
C ILE A 160 -15.94 -10.14 -12.77
N SER A 161 -16.93 -10.13 -13.65
CA SER A 161 -16.94 -9.31 -14.88
C SER A 161 -17.04 -7.81 -14.64
N GLU A 162 -17.47 -7.39 -13.44
CA GLU A 162 -17.65 -5.99 -13.05
C GLU A 162 -16.58 -5.54 -12.06
N MET A 163 -15.75 -6.48 -11.55
CA MET A 163 -14.74 -6.14 -10.56
C MET A 163 -13.57 -5.38 -11.18
N LYS A 164 -13.29 -4.21 -10.61
CA LYS A 164 -12.06 -3.46 -10.82
C LYS A 164 -11.21 -3.55 -9.58
N TRP A 165 -9.91 -3.70 -9.79
CA TRP A 165 -8.96 -3.61 -8.70
C TRP A 165 -7.61 -3.06 -9.16
N TYR A 166 -6.96 -2.34 -8.29
CA TYR A 166 -5.61 -1.82 -8.45
C TYR A 166 -4.83 -2.03 -7.17
N ALA A 167 -3.56 -2.36 -7.30
CA ALA A 167 -2.69 -2.53 -6.14
C ALA A 167 -1.31 -1.95 -6.41
N ALA A 168 -0.59 -1.66 -5.33
CA ALA A 168 0.82 -1.26 -5.38
C ALA A 168 1.58 -1.92 -4.25
N PHE A 169 2.76 -2.46 -4.55
CA PHE A 169 3.63 -3.11 -3.59
C PHE A 169 4.60 -2.11 -2.97
N HIS A 170 4.66 -2.14 -1.66
CA HIS A 170 5.56 -1.31 -0.87
C HIS A 170 6.56 -2.19 -0.13
N ASN A 171 7.82 -2.09 -0.55
CA ASN A 171 8.92 -2.82 0.06
C ASN A 171 9.48 -2.05 1.25
N THR A 172 8.71 -2.00 2.35
CA THR A 172 9.15 -1.35 3.59
C THR A 172 10.04 -2.27 4.42
N THR A 173 10.82 -1.68 5.33
CA THR A 173 11.88 -2.42 6.06
C THR A 173 11.34 -3.58 6.89
N HIS A 174 10.22 -3.39 7.57
CA HIS A 174 9.70 -4.37 8.52
C HIS A 174 8.52 -5.17 7.99
N HIS A 175 7.63 -4.54 7.22
CA HIS A 175 6.39 -5.12 6.76
C HIS A 175 6.17 -4.84 5.27
N PRO A 176 6.75 -5.66 4.37
CA PRO A 176 6.39 -5.62 2.96
C PRO A 176 4.89 -5.84 2.80
N HIS A 177 4.22 -4.98 2.05
CA HIS A 177 2.77 -5.01 1.93
C HIS A 177 2.29 -4.47 0.58
N ILE A 178 1.05 -4.82 0.25
CA ILE A 178 0.32 -4.16 -0.83
C ILE A 178 -0.82 -3.34 -0.26
N HIS A 179 -1.07 -2.19 -0.88
CA HIS A 179 -2.38 -1.57 -0.84
C HIS A 179 -3.18 -2.08 -2.03
N LEU A 180 -4.40 -2.53 -1.78
CA LEU A 180 -5.32 -3.08 -2.77
C LEU A 180 -6.62 -2.28 -2.72
N VAL A 181 -6.99 -1.67 -3.84
CA VAL A 181 -8.27 -0.99 -4.05
C VAL A 181 -9.17 -1.91 -4.85
N VAL A 182 -10.40 -2.13 -4.39
CA VAL A 182 -11.40 -2.99 -5.04
C VAL A 182 -12.75 -2.26 -5.12
N TYR A 183 -13.37 -2.26 -6.27
CA TYR A 183 -14.72 -1.72 -6.48
C TYR A 183 -15.42 -2.39 -7.66
N SER A 184 -16.72 -2.15 -7.82
CA SER A 184 -17.49 -2.65 -8.95
C SER A 184 -17.72 -1.53 -9.96
N GLU A 185 -17.68 -1.83 -11.26
CA GLU A 185 -18.16 -0.91 -12.30
C GLU A 185 -19.65 -0.56 -12.11
N ASN A 186 -20.40 -1.46 -11.51
CA ASN A 186 -21.80 -1.23 -11.16
C ASN A 186 -21.92 -0.73 -9.71
N ILE A 187 -22.32 0.52 -9.53
CA ILE A 187 -22.45 1.17 -8.23
C ILE A 187 -23.39 0.47 -7.23
N LYS A 188 -24.22 -0.46 -7.71
CA LYS A 188 -25.15 -1.23 -6.86
C LYS A 188 -24.48 -2.45 -6.21
N HIS A 189 -23.28 -2.82 -6.61
CA HIS A 189 -22.52 -3.94 -6.08
C HIS A 189 -21.36 -3.46 -5.20
N GLY A 190 -20.73 -4.37 -4.47
CA GLY A 190 -19.57 -4.05 -3.66
C GLY A 190 -19.88 -4.00 -2.16
N TYR A 191 -20.63 -4.97 -1.64
CA TYR A 191 -20.94 -5.07 -0.21
C TYR A 191 -20.02 -6.05 0.49
N LEU A 192 -19.16 -5.56 1.35
CA LEU A 192 -18.31 -6.38 2.20
C LEU A 192 -18.97 -6.61 3.56
N THR A 193 -19.22 -7.87 3.87
CA THR A 193 -19.79 -8.31 5.17
C THR A 193 -18.67 -8.81 6.07
N LYS A 194 -18.94 -8.96 7.38
CA LYS A 194 -18.00 -9.61 8.30
C LYS A 194 -17.51 -10.97 7.77
N LYS A 195 -18.42 -11.81 7.27
CA LYS A 195 -18.07 -13.09 6.65
C LYS A 195 -17.16 -12.91 5.42
N GLY A 196 -17.39 -11.86 4.63
CA GLY A 196 -16.51 -11.51 3.49
C GLY A 196 -15.11 -11.11 3.95
N ILE A 197 -14.99 -10.33 5.03
CA ILE A 197 -13.70 -9.97 5.64
C ILE A 197 -12.97 -11.22 6.14
N ASP A 198 -13.66 -12.09 6.88
CA ASP A 198 -13.10 -13.35 7.38
C ASP A 198 -12.63 -14.25 6.22
N SER A 199 -13.40 -14.27 5.13
CA SER A 199 -13.04 -14.98 3.89
C SER A 199 -11.77 -14.42 3.26
N LEU A 200 -11.64 -13.08 3.14
CA LEU A 200 -10.42 -12.43 2.61
C LEU A 200 -9.19 -12.76 3.46
N HIS A 201 -9.31 -12.70 4.79
CA HIS A 201 -8.22 -13.12 5.68
C HIS A 201 -7.80 -14.56 5.42
N SER A 202 -8.77 -15.48 5.29
CA SER A 202 -8.48 -16.90 5.02
C SER A 202 -7.84 -17.12 3.65
N ILE A 203 -8.32 -16.41 2.61
CA ILE A 203 -7.78 -16.48 1.25
C ILE A 203 -6.30 -16.11 1.25
N PHE A 204 -5.98 -14.92 1.76
CA PHE A 204 -4.60 -14.45 1.76
C PHE A 204 -3.70 -15.26 2.70
N ALA A 205 -4.18 -15.68 3.88
CA ALA A 205 -3.40 -16.48 4.79
C ALA A 205 -3.06 -17.88 4.22
N ASN A 206 -4.01 -18.53 3.53
CA ASN A 206 -3.80 -19.87 2.99
C ASN A 206 -2.99 -19.89 1.69
N ASP A 207 -3.03 -18.81 0.91
CA ASP A 207 -2.41 -18.80 -0.42
C ASP A 207 -1.00 -18.18 -0.42
N VAL A 208 -0.61 -17.58 0.69
CA VAL A 208 0.75 -17.07 0.94
C VAL A 208 1.68 -18.18 1.45
N VAL A 209 1.15 -19.21 2.11
CA VAL A 209 1.89 -20.35 2.67
C VAL A 209 1.92 -21.49 1.66
#